data_972870d8bd1675cca84802eea9fed0da
#
_entry.id   972870d8bd1675cca84802eea9fed0da
#
_cell.length_a   1.000
_cell.length_b   1.000
_cell.length_c   1.000
_cell.angle_alpha   90.00
_cell.angle_beta   90.00
_cell.angle_gamma   90.00
#
_symmetry.space_group_name_H-M   'P 1'
#
loop_
_entity.id
_entity.type
_entity.pdbx_description
1 polymer ?
#
loop_
_entity_poly.entity_id
_entity_poly.type
_entity_poly.pdbx_seq_one_letter_code
_entity_poly.pdbx_strand_id
1 'polypeptide(L)'
;MPHKNIDTGAGLERLVAVMQGAKTNFETDLFMPIIREIEKLSGKTYDPDGDNMSFKVIADHIRSLSFAIGDGALPGNEGRGYVLRRLLRRAVMHGRRLGINETFLYKLVPTVGKIMESYYPEVLEKREFIERIVRREEETFARTIDAGSNMLDQLLADLKAAGKDTVEGKDIFKLYDTYGFPVELTEELAEDKGFKIDHAGFEAAMKEQQERARASVVKGGSMGMQSETLSSITEESVFSYTEEVLDSTLSVIIADNERTEAVSEGQVLLVFAKTPFYAEMGGQVADHGVIKNDKGDIVARVTDVQKAPNGQALHTVDVLASLSVGTTYTLEIDSKRRHSVI
;
A
#
# COMPACT_ATOMS: atom_id res chain seq x y z
N MET A 1 -29.40 18.63 5.23
CA MET A 1 -29.32 17.25 5.76
C MET A 1 -28.68 17.29 7.14
N PRO A 2 -29.14 16.52 8.12
CA PRO A 2 -28.57 16.53 9.47
C PRO A 2 -27.17 15.93 9.58
N HIS A 3 -26.75 15.14 8.57
CA HIS A 3 -25.40 14.57 8.50
C HIS A 3 -24.81 14.82 7.11
N LYS A 4 -23.47 15.01 7.05
CA LYS A 4 -22.74 15.06 5.79
C LYS A 4 -22.90 13.71 5.08
N ASN A 5 -23.23 13.74 3.80
CA ASN A 5 -23.49 12.54 3.00
C ASN A 5 -22.90 12.74 1.61
N ILE A 6 -22.36 11.66 1.03
CA ILE A 6 -21.91 11.58 -0.36
C ILE A 6 -22.61 10.38 -0.98
N ASP A 7 -23.37 10.61 -2.03
CA ASP A 7 -24.10 9.56 -2.75
C ASP A 7 -23.44 9.27 -4.10
N THR A 8 -23.29 10.28 -4.96
CA THR A 8 -22.71 10.13 -6.29
C THR A 8 -21.65 11.18 -6.58
N GLY A 9 -20.69 10.83 -7.47
CA GLY A 9 -19.64 11.74 -7.97
C GLY A 9 -19.66 11.79 -9.50
N ALA A 10 -19.55 12.99 -10.08
CA ALA A 10 -19.59 13.19 -11.53
C ALA A 10 -18.23 13.03 -12.22
N GLY A 11 -17.13 13.04 -11.49
CA GLY A 11 -15.77 13.06 -12.03
C GLY A 11 -15.38 14.45 -12.52
N LEU A 12 -14.43 15.09 -11.81
CA LEU A 12 -13.96 16.44 -12.11
C LEU A 12 -13.45 16.56 -13.55
N GLU A 13 -12.63 15.63 -13.97
CA GLU A 13 -11.98 15.63 -15.29
C GLU A 13 -12.98 15.61 -16.43
N ARG A 14 -14.06 14.87 -16.30
CA ARG A 14 -15.14 14.80 -17.31
C ARG A 14 -15.87 16.13 -17.42
N LEU A 15 -16.19 16.75 -16.28
CA LEU A 15 -16.84 18.08 -16.28
C LEU A 15 -15.93 19.13 -16.90
N VAL A 16 -14.64 19.16 -16.55
CA VAL A 16 -13.67 20.09 -17.09
C VAL A 16 -13.49 19.90 -18.58
N ALA A 17 -13.42 18.66 -19.07
CA ALA A 17 -13.32 18.37 -20.50
C ALA A 17 -14.54 18.92 -21.28
N VAL A 18 -15.75 18.74 -20.75
CA VAL A 18 -16.96 19.31 -21.38
C VAL A 18 -16.93 20.83 -21.35
N MET A 19 -16.58 21.44 -20.22
CA MET A 19 -16.56 22.90 -20.07
C MET A 19 -15.49 23.57 -20.96
N GLN A 20 -14.36 22.91 -21.18
CA GLN A 20 -13.27 23.42 -22.03
C GLN A 20 -13.43 23.01 -23.51
N GLY A 21 -14.44 22.20 -23.85
CA GLY A 21 -14.62 21.70 -25.21
C GLY A 21 -13.48 20.78 -25.65
N ALA A 22 -12.79 20.13 -24.71
CA ALA A 22 -11.67 19.25 -24.98
C ALA A 22 -12.15 17.90 -25.57
N LYS A 23 -11.36 17.28 -26.46
CA LYS A 23 -11.69 15.98 -27.05
C LYS A 23 -11.68 14.86 -26.01
N THR A 24 -10.74 14.89 -25.09
CA THR A 24 -10.62 13.96 -23.99
C THR A 24 -10.23 14.70 -22.69
N ASN A 25 -10.27 14.00 -21.54
CA ASN A 25 -9.85 14.56 -20.27
C ASN A 25 -8.39 15.05 -20.29
N PHE A 26 -7.55 14.46 -21.14
CA PHE A 26 -6.12 14.71 -21.19
C PHE A 26 -5.74 16.03 -21.88
N GLU A 27 -6.60 16.56 -22.76
CA GLU A 27 -6.41 17.85 -23.42
C GLU A 27 -6.91 19.06 -22.58
N THR A 28 -7.21 18.82 -21.30
CA THR A 28 -7.60 19.87 -20.34
C THR A 28 -6.40 20.48 -19.63
N ASP A 29 -6.62 21.62 -18.97
CA ASP A 29 -5.63 22.29 -18.12
C ASP A 29 -5.21 21.45 -16.89
N LEU A 30 -5.96 20.39 -16.55
CA LEU A 30 -5.60 19.45 -15.49
C LEU A 30 -4.46 18.50 -15.88
N PHE A 31 -4.28 18.19 -17.15
CA PHE A 31 -3.29 17.23 -17.64
C PHE A 31 -2.27 17.82 -18.61
N MET A 32 -2.67 18.77 -19.46
CA MET A 32 -1.76 19.33 -20.46
C MET A 32 -0.46 19.89 -19.90
N PRO A 33 -0.41 20.56 -18.74
CA PRO A 33 0.88 21.00 -18.18
C PRO A 33 1.81 19.83 -17.86
N ILE A 34 1.29 18.70 -17.38
CA ILE A 34 2.08 17.48 -17.10
C ILE A 34 2.59 16.91 -18.44
N ILE A 35 1.71 16.79 -19.43
CA ILE A 35 2.06 16.30 -20.78
C ILE A 35 3.17 17.17 -21.40
N ARG A 36 3.10 18.49 -21.25
CA ARG A 36 4.14 19.41 -21.74
C ARG A 36 5.51 19.20 -21.05
N GLU A 37 5.52 18.86 -19.77
CA GLU A 37 6.78 18.50 -19.11
C GLU A 37 7.30 17.13 -19.62
N ILE A 38 6.42 16.16 -19.89
CA ILE A 38 6.83 14.88 -20.48
C ILE A 38 7.40 15.09 -21.89
N GLU A 39 6.84 15.98 -22.69
CA GLU A 39 7.40 16.37 -24.01
C GLU A 39 8.84 16.89 -23.88
N LYS A 40 9.09 17.79 -22.92
CA LYS A 40 10.43 18.33 -22.67
C LYS A 40 11.43 17.25 -22.26
N LEU A 41 10.99 16.32 -21.40
CA LEU A 41 11.85 15.25 -20.90
C LEU A 41 12.14 14.18 -21.96
N SER A 42 11.17 13.89 -22.83
CA SER A 42 11.28 12.84 -23.85
C SER A 42 11.82 13.36 -25.19
N GLY A 43 11.74 14.65 -25.44
CA GLY A 43 11.99 15.24 -26.75
C GLY A 43 10.94 14.87 -27.82
N LYS A 44 9.84 14.20 -27.44
CA LYS A 44 8.73 13.83 -28.32
C LYS A 44 7.55 14.76 -28.13
N THR A 45 6.77 14.94 -29.18
CA THR A 45 5.56 15.80 -29.16
C THR A 45 4.31 14.95 -28.96
N TYR A 46 3.41 15.42 -28.12
CA TYR A 46 2.08 14.90 -27.95
C TYR A 46 1.21 15.28 -29.17
N ASP A 47 0.67 14.29 -29.85
CA ASP A 47 -0.26 14.50 -30.98
C ASP A 47 -1.67 14.06 -30.57
N PRO A 48 -2.65 14.95 -30.39
CA PRO A 48 -4.01 14.60 -29.97
C PRO A 48 -4.71 13.55 -30.83
N ASP A 49 -4.28 13.39 -32.08
CA ASP A 49 -4.86 12.43 -33.04
C ASP A 49 -3.97 11.19 -33.26
N GLY A 50 -2.80 11.13 -32.60
CA GLY A 50 -1.83 10.05 -32.70
C GLY A 50 -1.87 9.04 -31.57
N ASP A 51 -0.87 8.15 -31.52
CA ASP A 51 -0.66 7.24 -30.41
C ASP A 51 -0.03 7.98 -29.23
N ASN A 52 -0.88 8.34 -28.28
CA ASN A 52 -0.54 9.13 -27.09
C ASN A 52 -0.62 8.32 -25.79
N MET A 53 -0.76 7.01 -25.88
CA MET A 53 -0.97 6.15 -24.70
C MET A 53 0.09 6.41 -23.63
N SER A 54 1.36 6.47 -24.01
CA SER A 54 2.45 6.68 -23.06
C SER A 54 2.39 8.02 -22.33
N PHE A 55 2.06 9.09 -23.02
CA PHE A 55 1.88 10.42 -22.39
C PHE A 55 0.73 10.41 -21.39
N LYS A 56 -0.41 9.83 -21.79
CA LYS A 56 -1.63 9.76 -20.97
C LYS A 56 -1.41 8.91 -19.72
N VAL A 57 -0.78 7.74 -19.86
CA VAL A 57 -0.47 6.87 -18.73
C VAL A 57 0.46 7.55 -17.73
N ILE A 58 1.53 8.17 -18.19
CA ILE A 58 2.47 8.86 -17.30
C ILE A 58 1.77 10.01 -16.56
N ALA A 59 1.00 10.84 -17.27
CA ALA A 59 0.32 11.99 -16.68
C ALA A 59 -0.74 11.58 -15.64
N ASP A 60 -1.53 10.56 -15.93
CA ASP A 60 -2.54 10.01 -15.01
C ASP A 60 -1.89 9.40 -13.76
N HIS A 61 -0.87 8.57 -13.97
CA HIS A 61 -0.26 7.82 -12.89
C HIS A 61 0.54 8.72 -11.94
N ILE A 62 1.31 9.70 -12.47
CA ILE A 62 2.05 10.61 -11.58
C ILE A 62 1.13 11.49 -10.75
N ARG A 63 -0.02 11.90 -11.30
CA ARG A 63 -1.03 12.62 -10.54
C ARG A 63 -1.59 11.77 -9.41
N SER A 64 -2.02 10.55 -9.71
CA SER A 64 -2.53 9.59 -8.71
C SER A 64 -1.49 9.27 -7.63
N LEU A 65 -0.23 9.04 -8.02
CA LEU A 65 0.88 8.79 -7.11
C LEU A 65 1.17 9.98 -6.20
N SER A 66 1.14 11.21 -6.74
CA SER A 66 1.43 12.42 -5.96
C SER A 66 0.43 12.61 -4.83
N PHE A 67 -0.86 12.42 -5.11
CA PHE A 67 -1.90 12.52 -4.09
C PHE A 67 -1.80 11.37 -3.07
N ALA A 68 -1.76 10.12 -3.53
CA ALA A 68 -1.76 8.98 -2.63
C ALA A 68 -0.53 8.94 -1.70
N ILE A 69 0.66 9.28 -2.23
CA ILE A 69 1.88 9.37 -1.40
C ILE A 69 1.80 10.59 -0.46
N GLY A 70 1.26 11.71 -0.93
CA GLY A 70 1.00 12.89 -0.10
C GLY A 70 0.06 12.60 1.08
N ASP A 71 -0.89 11.69 0.91
CA ASP A 71 -1.81 11.20 1.94
C ASP A 71 -1.21 10.05 2.79
N GLY A 72 0.08 9.73 2.58
CA GLY A 72 0.82 8.77 3.40
C GLY A 72 0.81 7.33 2.92
N ALA A 73 0.20 7.02 1.76
CA ALA A 73 0.30 5.68 1.18
C ALA A 73 1.67 5.49 0.51
N LEU A 74 2.37 4.41 0.84
CA LEU A 74 3.70 4.13 0.29
C LEU A 74 3.66 2.95 -0.68
N PRO A 75 4.45 2.98 -1.79
CA PRO A 75 4.63 1.82 -2.66
C PRO A 75 5.13 0.60 -1.88
N GLY A 76 4.51 -0.55 -2.09
CA GLY A 76 4.83 -1.78 -1.37
C GLY A 76 4.54 -3.03 -2.18
N ASN A 77 4.69 -4.20 -1.55
CA ASN A 77 4.43 -5.50 -2.20
C ASN A 77 2.99 -5.99 -2.02
N GLU A 78 2.22 -5.38 -1.11
CA GLU A 78 0.90 -5.85 -0.73
C GLU A 78 -0.11 -4.71 -0.63
N GLY A 79 -1.39 -5.05 -0.67
CA GLY A 79 -2.50 -4.14 -0.46
C GLY A 79 -2.45 -2.90 -1.36
N ARG A 80 -2.78 -1.74 -0.78
CA ARG A 80 -2.76 -0.44 -1.50
C ARG A 80 -1.37 -0.04 -1.99
N GLY A 81 -0.32 -0.42 -1.25
CA GLY A 81 1.06 -0.15 -1.64
C GLY A 81 1.45 -0.84 -2.95
N TYR A 82 0.93 -2.06 -3.18
CA TYR A 82 1.11 -2.77 -4.44
C TYR A 82 0.52 -2.01 -5.63
N VAL A 83 -0.67 -1.44 -5.46
CA VAL A 83 -1.31 -0.63 -6.53
C VAL A 83 -0.43 0.56 -6.90
N LEU A 84 0.09 1.28 -5.90
CA LEU A 84 0.99 2.42 -6.14
C LEU A 84 2.28 1.99 -6.85
N ARG A 85 2.90 0.90 -6.38
CA ARG A 85 4.09 0.33 -7.03
C ARG A 85 3.82 -0.05 -8.48
N ARG A 86 2.69 -0.69 -8.76
CA ARG A 86 2.26 -1.05 -10.12
C ARG A 86 2.10 0.17 -11.02
N LEU A 87 1.38 1.21 -10.56
CA LEU A 87 1.20 2.45 -11.31
C LEU A 87 2.54 3.13 -11.61
N LEU A 88 3.43 3.20 -10.62
CA LEU A 88 4.75 3.80 -10.79
C LEU A 88 5.58 3.06 -11.83
N ARG A 89 5.69 1.75 -11.71
CA ARG A 89 6.48 0.92 -12.65
C ARG A 89 5.90 0.95 -14.06
N ARG A 90 4.57 0.95 -14.19
CA ARG A 90 3.91 1.12 -15.49
C ARG A 90 4.25 2.48 -16.12
N ALA A 91 4.20 3.56 -15.34
CA ALA A 91 4.60 4.90 -15.84
C ALA A 91 6.07 4.93 -16.27
N VAL A 92 6.98 4.29 -15.54
CA VAL A 92 8.39 4.18 -15.91
C VAL A 92 8.58 3.43 -17.23
N MET A 93 7.86 2.33 -17.45
CA MET A 93 7.90 1.59 -18.74
C MET A 93 7.41 2.45 -19.91
N HIS A 94 6.34 3.21 -19.71
CA HIS A 94 5.88 4.16 -20.72
C HIS A 94 6.90 5.28 -20.99
N GLY A 95 7.65 5.72 -19.96
CA GLY A 95 8.78 6.62 -20.12
C GLY A 95 9.86 6.03 -21.03
N ARG A 96 10.20 4.74 -20.83
CA ARG A 96 11.14 4.01 -21.71
C ARG A 96 10.66 3.94 -23.16
N ARG A 97 9.35 3.70 -23.40
CA ARG A 97 8.75 3.76 -24.75
C ARG A 97 8.88 5.15 -25.40
N LEU A 98 8.87 6.21 -24.61
CA LEU A 98 9.13 7.57 -25.07
C LEU A 98 10.62 7.88 -25.25
N GLY A 99 11.53 6.97 -24.86
CA GLY A 99 12.97 7.15 -24.97
C GLY A 99 13.63 7.80 -23.74
N ILE A 100 12.90 7.95 -22.63
CA ILE A 100 13.46 8.48 -21.39
C ILE A 100 14.15 7.32 -20.64
N ASN A 101 15.48 7.32 -20.62
CA ASN A 101 16.28 6.24 -20.04
C ASN A 101 16.74 6.53 -18.60
N GLU A 102 16.63 7.74 -18.12
CA GLU A 102 16.96 8.15 -16.76
C GLU A 102 15.72 8.23 -15.86
N THR A 103 15.92 8.33 -14.57
CA THR A 103 14.85 8.59 -13.63
C THR A 103 14.25 9.98 -13.88
N PHE A 104 12.96 10.05 -14.06
CA PHE A 104 12.28 11.27 -14.51
C PHE A 104 10.95 11.55 -13.82
N LEU A 105 10.27 10.51 -13.36
CA LEU A 105 8.87 10.59 -12.89
C LEU A 105 8.72 11.56 -11.73
N TYR A 106 9.70 11.57 -10.81
CA TYR A 106 9.72 12.50 -9.68
C TYR A 106 9.78 13.97 -10.11
N LYS A 107 10.37 14.28 -11.28
CA LYS A 107 10.48 15.66 -11.84
C LYS A 107 9.11 16.24 -12.21
N LEU A 108 8.08 15.40 -12.37
CA LEU A 108 6.72 15.80 -12.71
C LEU A 108 5.88 16.18 -11.47
N VAL A 109 6.30 15.79 -10.27
CA VAL A 109 5.58 16.06 -9.01
C VAL A 109 5.32 17.56 -8.78
N PRO A 110 6.30 18.46 -8.99
CA PRO A 110 6.06 19.90 -8.82
C PRO A 110 4.97 20.44 -9.75
N THR A 111 4.88 19.92 -10.96
CA THR A 111 3.85 20.33 -11.94
C THR A 111 2.46 19.89 -11.47
N VAL A 112 2.33 18.67 -10.94
CA VAL A 112 1.08 18.20 -10.33
C VAL A 112 0.68 19.09 -9.16
N GLY A 113 1.61 19.37 -8.24
CA GLY A 113 1.36 20.25 -7.09
C GLY A 113 0.90 21.63 -7.52
N LYS A 114 1.53 22.22 -8.54
CA LYS A 114 1.18 23.56 -9.04
C LYS A 114 -0.21 23.62 -9.69
N ILE A 115 -0.61 22.61 -10.44
CA ILE A 115 -1.97 22.52 -11.02
C ILE A 115 -3.03 22.50 -9.92
N MET A 116 -2.74 21.84 -8.82
CA MET A 116 -3.70 21.58 -7.73
C MET A 116 -3.59 22.57 -6.56
N GLU A 117 -2.63 23.49 -6.56
CA GLU A 117 -2.25 24.37 -5.45
C GLU A 117 -3.45 25.12 -4.82
N SER A 118 -4.41 25.55 -5.64
CA SER A 118 -5.55 26.33 -5.17
C SER A 118 -6.51 25.57 -4.27
N TYR A 119 -6.57 24.24 -4.39
CA TYR A 119 -7.52 23.38 -3.68
C TYR A 119 -6.84 22.31 -2.83
N TYR A 120 -5.62 21.93 -3.19
CA TYR A 120 -4.84 20.87 -2.56
C TYR A 120 -3.38 21.32 -2.40
N PRO A 121 -3.11 22.36 -1.60
CA PRO A 121 -1.75 22.89 -1.38
C PRO A 121 -0.82 21.85 -0.76
N GLU A 122 -1.37 20.84 -0.08
CA GLU A 122 -0.61 19.80 0.62
C GLU A 122 0.30 18.99 -0.33
N VAL A 123 -0.10 18.82 -1.59
CA VAL A 123 0.74 18.13 -2.59
C VAL A 123 2.04 18.90 -2.83
N LEU A 124 1.94 20.23 -2.89
CA LEU A 124 3.10 21.10 -3.07
C LEU A 124 3.93 21.24 -1.79
N GLU A 125 3.28 21.35 -0.65
CA GLU A 125 3.92 21.41 0.66
C GLU A 125 4.74 20.13 0.96
N LYS A 126 4.20 18.96 0.61
CA LYS A 126 4.86 17.66 0.78
C LYS A 126 5.72 17.24 -0.43
N ARG A 127 5.94 18.15 -1.38
CA ARG A 127 6.64 17.87 -2.65
C ARG A 127 7.93 17.07 -2.45
N GLU A 128 8.83 17.53 -1.58
CA GLU A 128 10.13 16.90 -1.37
C GLU A 128 10.01 15.45 -0.85
N PHE A 129 9.02 15.20 -0.02
CA PHE A 129 8.72 13.85 0.46
C PHE A 129 8.23 12.96 -0.69
N ILE A 130 7.27 13.44 -1.49
CA ILE A 130 6.70 12.70 -2.63
C ILE A 130 7.79 12.41 -3.66
N GLU A 131 8.58 13.43 -4.06
CA GLU A 131 9.69 13.29 -5.00
C GLU A 131 10.69 12.21 -4.55
N ARG A 132 11.06 12.21 -3.26
CA ARG A 132 12.00 11.23 -2.69
C ARG A 132 11.46 9.80 -2.77
N ILE A 133 10.17 9.59 -2.45
CA ILE A 133 9.54 8.26 -2.51
C ILE A 133 9.44 7.77 -3.95
N VAL A 134 8.93 8.61 -4.86
CA VAL A 134 8.83 8.28 -6.28
C VAL A 134 10.20 7.97 -6.87
N ARG A 135 11.19 8.81 -6.64
CA ARG A 135 12.55 8.64 -7.13
C ARG A 135 13.18 7.36 -6.62
N ARG A 136 13.06 7.05 -5.32
CA ARG A 136 13.60 5.84 -4.72
C ARG A 136 13.03 4.56 -5.35
N GLU A 137 11.72 4.50 -5.56
CA GLU A 137 11.08 3.35 -6.19
C GLU A 137 11.46 3.24 -7.67
N GLU A 138 11.55 4.36 -8.38
CA GLU A 138 12.00 4.44 -9.76
C GLU A 138 13.45 3.94 -9.91
N GLU A 139 14.39 4.42 -9.06
CA GLU A 139 15.78 3.97 -9.03
C GLU A 139 15.89 2.47 -8.70
N THR A 140 15.04 1.97 -7.82
CA THR A 140 15.01 0.55 -7.47
C THR A 140 14.57 -0.31 -8.66
N PHE A 141 13.55 0.13 -9.39
CA PHE A 141 13.07 -0.56 -10.58
C PHE A 141 14.05 -0.45 -11.76
N ALA A 142 14.72 0.70 -11.90
CA ALA A 142 15.71 0.92 -12.97
C ALA A 142 16.87 -0.10 -12.94
N ARG A 143 17.18 -0.68 -11.78
CA ARG A 143 18.25 -1.70 -11.64
C ARG A 143 17.89 -3.03 -12.28
N THR A 144 16.62 -3.35 -12.42
CA THR A 144 16.14 -4.65 -12.90
C THR A 144 15.36 -4.56 -14.21
N ILE A 145 14.97 -3.35 -14.62
CA ILE A 145 14.09 -3.12 -15.77
C ILE A 145 14.68 -3.69 -17.07
N ASP A 146 15.96 -3.42 -17.34
CA ASP A 146 16.60 -3.84 -18.58
C ASP A 146 16.76 -5.37 -18.62
N ALA A 147 17.15 -5.98 -17.49
CA ALA A 147 17.28 -7.42 -17.38
C ALA A 147 15.92 -8.13 -17.50
N GLY A 148 14.87 -7.57 -16.88
CA GLY A 148 13.51 -8.11 -16.98
C GLY A 148 12.92 -7.97 -18.39
N SER A 149 13.13 -6.83 -19.04
CA SER A 149 12.69 -6.63 -20.43
C SER A 149 13.40 -7.59 -21.40
N ASN A 150 14.70 -7.75 -21.26
CA ASN A 150 15.48 -8.70 -22.08
C ASN A 150 15.02 -10.14 -21.86
N MET A 151 14.73 -10.53 -20.61
CA MET A 151 14.18 -11.86 -20.32
C MET A 151 12.82 -12.06 -21.00
N LEU A 152 11.90 -11.08 -20.89
CA LEU A 152 10.59 -11.18 -21.54
C LEU A 152 10.74 -11.27 -23.07
N ASP A 153 11.58 -10.43 -23.66
CA ASP A 153 11.82 -10.44 -25.12
C ASP A 153 12.34 -11.79 -25.60
N GLN A 154 13.28 -12.40 -24.87
CA GLN A 154 13.80 -13.73 -25.19
C GLN A 154 12.71 -14.80 -25.07
N LEU A 155 11.91 -14.78 -24.00
CA LEU A 155 10.79 -15.70 -23.81
C LEU A 155 9.78 -15.62 -24.97
N LEU A 156 9.40 -14.40 -25.38
CA LEU A 156 8.47 -14.20 -26.48
C LEU A 156 9.05 -14.65 -27.83
N ALA A 157 10.35 -14.46 -28.05
CA ALA A 157 11.04 -14.97 -29.23
C ALA A 157 11.06 -16.51 -29.28
N ASP A 158 11.35 -17.16 -28.15
CA ASP A 158 11.38 -18.61 -28.03
C ASP A 158 9.97 -19.21 -28.21
N LEU A 159 8.95 -18.60 -27.62
CA LEU A 159 7.55 -18.99 -27.81
C LEU A 159 7.13 -18.87 -29.28
N LYS A 160 7.48 -17.79 -29.94
CA LYS A 160 7.20 -17.59 -31.36
C LYS A 160 7.86 -18.66 -32.22
N ALA A 161 9.12 -19.01 -31.95
CA ALA A 161 9.87 -20.08 -32.64
C ALA A 161 9.21 -21.44 -32.40
N ALA A 162 8.63 -21.68 -31.23
CA ALA A 162 7.94 -22.91 -30.87
C ALA A 162 6.47 -22.94 -31.34
N GLY A 163 5.97 -21.88 -32.00
CA GLY A 163 4.56 -21.79 -32.43
C GLY A 163 3.56 -21.69 -31.26
N LYS A 164 4.00 -21.26 -30.10
CA LYS A 164 3.18 -21.04 -28.91
C LYS A 164 2.81 -19.56 -28.80
N ASP A 165 1.69 -19.24 -28.17
CA ASP A 165 1.14 -17.90 -28.02
C ASP A 165 0.97 -17.45 -26.54
N THR A 166 1.39 -18.28 -25.59
CA THR A 166 1.12 -18.05 -24.17
C THR A 166 2.39 -18.17 -23.34
N VAL A 167 2.69 -17.16 -22.53
CA VAL A 167 3.79 -17.15 -21.56
C VAL A 167 3.39 -17.99 -20.34
N GLU A 168 4.25 -18.92 -19.93
CA GLU A 168 3.97 -19.83 -18.81
C GLU A 168 3.98 -19.07 -17.46
N GLY A 169 3.10 -19.47 -16.54
CA GLY A 169 2.96 -18.81 -15.23
C GLY A 169 4.24 -18.78 -14.40
N LYS A 170 5.12 -19.76 -14.54
CA LYS A 170 6.43 -19.78 -13.86
C LYS A 170 7.39 -18.67 -14.34
N ASP A 171 7.36 -18.37 -15.63
CA ASP A 171 8.19 -17.30 -16.20
C ASP A 171 7.66 -15.93 -15.83
N ILE A 172 6.33 -15.78 -15.79
CA ILE A 172 5.66 -14.57 -15.28
C ILE A 172 6.01 -14.35 -13.81
N PHE A 173 5.96 -15.43 -13.00
CA PHE A 173 6.35 -15.36 -11.59
C PHE A 173 7.82 -14.96 -11.42
N LYS A 174 8.73 -15.46 -12.25
CA LYS A 174 10.13 -15.06 -12.21
C LYS A 174 10.32 -13.59 -12.57
N LEU A 175 9.61 -13.06 -13.56
CA LEU A 175 9.59 -11.62 -13.87
C LEU A 175 9.08 -10.80 -12.69
N TYR A 176 8.05 -11.26 -12.01
CA TYR A 176 7.48 -10.61 -10.83
C TYR A 176 8.44 -10.62 -9.64
N ASP A 177 8.92 -11.80 -9.24
CA ASP A 177 9.68 -12.00 -8.01
C ASP A 177 11.13 -11.48 -8.12
N THR A 178 11.80 -11.76 -9.23
CA THR A 178 13.22 -11.42 -9.42
C THR A 178 13.43 -10.02 -10.00
N TYR A 179 12.63 -9.66 -10.99
CA TYR A 179 12.81 -8.40 -11.73
C TYR A 179 11.83 -7.31 -11.34
N GLY A 180 10.84 -7.65 -10.52
CA GLY A 180 9.86 -6.69 -10.02
C GLY A 180 8.87 -6.20 -11.09
N PHE A 181 8.60 -7.01 -12.11
CA PHE A 181 7.57 -6.72 -13.10
C PHE A 181 6.20 -7.12 -12.54
N PRO A 182 5.28 -6.16 -12.29
CA PRO A 182 3.91 -6.52 -11.97
C PRO A 182 3.31 -7.40 -13.06
N VAL A 183 2.45 -8.36 -12.67
CA VAL A 183 1.87 -9.30 -13.63
C VAL A 183 1.12 -8.58 -14.75
N GLU A 184 0.39 -7.53 -14.41
CA GLU A 184 -0.37 -6.72 -15.37
C GLU A 184 0.53 -5.95 -16.35
N LEU A 185 1.76 -5.60 -15.92
CA LEU A 185 2.73 -5.00 -16.81
C LEU A 185 3.31 -6.04 -17.78
N THR A 186 3.59 -7.26 -17.29
CA THR A 186 4.03 -8.38 -18.13
C THR A 186 2.95 -8.73 -19.16
N GLU A 187 1.67 -8.75 -18.74
CA GLU A 187 0.53 -8.97 -19.62
C GLU A 187 0.45 -7.91 -20.73
N GLU A 188 0.47 -6.63 -20.38
CA GLU A 188 0.44 -5.52 -21.35
C GLU A 188 1.58 -5.63 -22.38
N LEU A 189 2.81 -5.94 -21.91
CA LEU A 189 3.97 -6.08 -22.81
C LEU A 189 3.90 -7.31 -23.71
N ALA A 190 3.32 -8.40 -23.22
CA ALA A 190 3.10 -9.62 -24.00
C ALA A 190 1.98 -9.43 -25.03
N GLU A 191 0.86 -8.84 -24.63
CA GLU A 191 -0.29 -8.54 -25.51
C GLU A 191 0.08 -7.60 -26.66
N ASP A 192 0.90 -6.58 -26.41
CA ASP A 192 1.43 -5.67 -27.43
C ASP A 192 2.19 -6.42 -28.54
N LYS A 193 2.69 -7.63 -28.25
CA LYS A 193 3.41 -8.49 -29.17
C LYS A 193 2.59 -9.68 -29.66
N GLY A 194 1.28 -9.73 -29.31
CA GLY A 194 0.31 -10.75 -29.73
C GLY A 194 0.36 -12.03 -28.90
N PHE A 195 0.91 -11.99 -27.68
CA PHE A 195 0.98 -13.13 -26.77
C PHE A 195 -0.03 -12.97 -25.62
N LYS A 196 -0.40 -14.09 -25.01
CA LYS A 196 -1.21 -14.20 -23.80
C LYS A 196 -0.34 -14.58 -22.61
N ILE A 197 -0.87 -14.46 -21.40
CA ILE A 197 -0.22 -14.95 -20.19
C ILE A 197 -1.06 -16.02 -19.48
N ASP A 198 -0.40 -16.93 -18.78
CA ASP A 198 -1.02 -17.96 -17.95
C ASP A 198 -1.20 -17.43 -16.51
N HIS A 199 -2.32 -16.76 -16.27
CA HIS A 199 -2.69 -16.26 -14.94
C HIS A 199 -2.81 -17.37 -13.91
N ALA A 200 -3.42 -18.51 -14.25
CA ALA A 200 -3.61 -19.61 -13.32
C ALA A 200 -2.29 -20.20 -12.86
N GLY A 201 -1.34 -20.38 -13.79
CA GLY A 201 0.02 -20.82 -13.47
C GLY A 201 0.78 -19.80 -12.63
N PHE A 202 0.59 -18.50 -12.86
CA PHE A 202 1.17 -17.44 -12.02
C PHE A 202 0.62 -17.49 -10.59
N GLU A 203 -0.69 -17.59 -10.41
CA GLU A 203 -1.33 -17.69 -9.09
C GLU A 203 -0.86 -18.94 -8.34
N ALA A 204 -0.72 -20.07 -9.03
CA ALA A 204 -0.19 -21.30 -8.45
C ALA A 204 1.26 -21.13 -7.97
N ALA A 205 2.12 -20.48 -8.77
CA ALA A 205 3.51 -20.19 -8.40
C ALA A 205 3.60 -19.21 -7.21
N MET A 206 2.74 -18.18 -7.17
CA MET A 206 2.62 -17.26 -6.02
C MET A 206 2.23 -17.99 -4.74
N LYS A 207 1.24 -18.86 -4.82
CA LYS A 207 0.78 -19.66 -3.68
C LYS A 207 1.88 -20.59 -3.17
N GLU A 208 2.57 -21.28 -4.07
CA GLU A 208 3.70 -22.14 -3.71
C GLU A 208 4.81 -21.36 -2.99
N GLN A 209 5.13 -20.16 -3.47
CA GLN A 209 6.13 -19.31 -2.83
C GLN A 209 5.68 -18.86 -1.44
N GLN A 210 4.41 -18.45 -1.29
CA GLN A 210 3.84 -18.08 0.02
C GLN A 210 3.85 -19.26 1.00
N GLU A 211 3.54 -20.47 0.54
CA GLU A 211 3.60 -21.68 1.35
C GLU A 211 5.03 -22.03 1.76
N ARG A 212 6.01 -21.89 0.85
CA ARG A 212 7.44 -22.04 1.17
C ARG A 212 7.92 -21.00 2.18
N ALA A 213 7.51 -19.74 2.01
CA ALA A 213 7.83 -18.67 2.96
C ALA A 213 7.24 -18.96 4.35
N ARG A 214 5.98 -19.37 4.42
CA ARG A 214 5.35 -19.82 5.67
C ARG A 214 6.07 -21.02 6.28
N ALA A 215 6.42 -22.04 5.49
CA ALA A 215 7.15 -23.22 5.96
C ALA A 215 8.57 -22.90 6.44
N SER A 216 9.24 -21.90 5.86
CA SER A 216 10.56 -21.44 6.32
C SER A 216 10.47 -20.65 7.64
N VAL A 217 9.38 -19.89 7.85
CA VAL A 217 9.09 -19.20 9.10
C VAL A 217 8.76 -20.19 10.21
N VAL A 218 8.04 -21.28 9.91
CA VAL A 218 7.75 -22.36 10.87
C VAL A 218 9.04 -23.06 11.35
N LYS A 219 10.07 -23.15 10.52
CA LYS A 219 11.41 -23.63 10.95
C LYS A 219 12.19 -22.62 11.79
N GLY A 220 11.82 -21.34 11.74
CA GLY A 220 12.40 -20.26 12.53
C GLY A 220 11.55 -19.79 13.72
N GLY A 221 10.49 -20.54 14.09
CA GLY A 221 9.58 -20.29 15.21
C GLY A 221 8.81 -18.96 15.09
N SER A 222 7.50 -19.03 14.91
CA SER A 222 6.52 -18.09 15.48
C SER A 222 5.25 -17.78 14.68
N MET A 223 5.23 -17.64 13.34
CA MET A 223 4.00 -17.16 12.67
C MET A 223 2.89 -18.21 12.42
N GLY A 224 3.22 -19.49 12.27
CA GLY A 224 2.21 -20.54 12.05
C GLY A 224 1.42 -20.88 13.33
N MET A 225 2.09 -20.88 14.49
CA MET A 225 1.46 -21.04 15.82
C MET A 225 0.63 -19.82 16.21
N GLN A 226 1.05 -18.60 15.82
CA GLN A 226 0.28 -17.37 16.04
C GLN A 226 -1.13 -17.45 15.43
N SER A 227 -1.28 -18.07 14.27
CA SER A 227 -2.59 -18.17 13.61
C SER A 227 -3.57 -19.08 14.38
N GLU A 228 -3.13 -20.19 14.96
CA GLU A 228 -4.00 -21.08 15.74
C GLU A 228 -4.35 -20.47 17.10
N THR A 229 -3.39 -19.94 17.82
CA THR A 229 -3.62 -19.28 19.12
C THR A 229 -4.50 -18.04 18.95
N LEU A 230 -4.25 -17.20 17.95
CA LEU A 230 -5.08 -16.03 17.65
C LEU A 230 -6.50 -16.41 17.18
N SER A 231 -6.63 -17.48 16.40
CA SER A 231 -7.93 -18.01 15.96
C SER A 231 -8.74 -18.64 17.09
N SER A 232 -8.10 -19.04 18.18
CA SER A 232 -8.74 -19.59 19.38
C SER A 232 -9.31 -18.53 20.32
N ILE A 233 -9.08 -17.22 20.06
CA ILE A 233 -9.62 -16.12 20.86
C ILE A 233 -11.12 -16.01 20.55
N THR A 234 -11.95 -16.27 21.54
CA THR A 234 -13.41 -16.19 21.45
C THR A 234 -14.01 -15.11 22.36
N GLU A 235 -13.19 -14.53 23.21
CA GLU A 235 -13.55 -13.48 24.15
C GLU A 235 -13.99 -12.21 23.40
N GLU A 236 -15.09 -11.61 23.82
CA GLU A 236 -15.57 -10.36 23.23
C GLU A 236 -14.59 -9.20 23.51
N SER A 237 -14.42 -8.31 22.53
CA SER A 237 -13.65 -7.10 22.65
C SER A 237 -14.39 -5.95 21.96
N VAL A 238 -14.96 -5.05 22.75
CA VAL A 238 -15.78 -3.93 22.26
C VAL A 238 -14.93 -2.68 22.12
N PHE A 239 -14.89 -2.11 20.92
CA PHE A 239 -14.20 -0.84 20.67
C PHE A 239 -15.09 0.35 21.02
N SER A 240 -14.54 1.34 21.76
CA SER A 240 -15.21 2.60 22.10
C SER A 240 -14.47 3.78 21.49
N TYR A 241 -15.05 4.39 20.47
CA TYR A 241 -14.42 5.52 19.76
C TYR A 241 -14.43 6.84 20.56
N THR A 242 -15.43 7.02 21.42
CA THR A 242 -15.67 8.29 22.12
C THR A 242 -14.91 8.43 23.43
N GLU A 243 -14.35 7.34 23.94
CA GLU A 243 -13.62 7.32 25.21
C GLU A 243 -12.11 7.32 24.93
N GLU A 244 -11.37 8.26 25.52
CA GLU A 244 -9.91 8.30 25.45
C GLU A 244 -9.25 7.57 26.61
N VAL A 245 -9.99 7.43 27.71
CA VAL A 245 -9.62 6.71 28.93
C VAL A 245 -10.79 5.86 29.37
N LEU A 246 -10.57 4.60 29.63
CA LEU A 246 -11.60 3.71 30.19
C LEU A 246 -10.99 2.56 31.01
N ASP A 247 -11.77 2.06 31.95
CA ASP A 247 -11.41 0.86 32.72
C ASP A 247 -11.93 -0.39 32.00
N SER A 248 -11.07 -1.41 31.88
CA SER A 248 -11.43 -2.64 31.20
C SER A 248 -10.72 -3.85 31.80
N THR A 249 -11.42 -4.99 31.79
CA THR A 249 -10.90 -6.27 32.24
C THR A 249 -9.99 -6.87 31.17
N LEU A 250 -8.80 -7.30 31.56
CA LEU A 250 -7.88 -8.04 30.71
C LEU A 250 -8.40 -9.47 30.51
N SER A 251 -8.78 -9.82 29.31
CA SER A 251 -9.40 -11.10 28.97
C SER A 251 -8.40 -12.16 28.53
N VAL A 252 -7.36 -11.78 27.77
CA VAL A 252 -6.37 -12.71 27.20
C VAL A 252 -4.98 -12.09 27.24
N ILE A 253 -3.99 -12.89 27.62
CA ILE A 253 -2.56 -12.61 27.46
C ILE A 253 -1.97 -13.69 26.55
N ILE A 254 -1.23 -13.28 25.52
CA ILE A 254 -0.44 -14.18 24.68
C ILE A 254 1.01 -13.74 24.76
N ALA A 255 1.84 -14.59 25.32
CA ALA A 255 3.28 -14.46 25.41
C ALA A 255 3.94 -15.66 24.71
N ASP A 256 4.98 -15.44 23.92
CA ASP A 256 5.70 -16.49 23.18
C ASP A 256 4.77 -17.42 22.37
N ASN A 257 3.68 -16.87 21.82
CA ASN A 257 2.63 -17.56 21.05
C ASN A 257 1.73 -18.52 21.85
N GLU A 258 1.78 -18.49 23.18
CA GLU A 258 0.94 -19.29 24.07
C GLU A 258 0.08 -18.40 24.95
N ARG A 259 -1.13 -18.87 25.28
CA ARG A 259 -1.97 -18.21 26.28
C ARG A 259 -1.36 -18.40 27.66
N THR A 260 -1.31 -17.30 28.42
CA THR A 260 -0.86 -17.30 29.81
C THR A 260 -1.79 -16.50 30.71
N GLU A 261 -1.84 -16.85 31.99
CA GLU A 261 -2.67 -16.17 32.99
C GLU A 261 -2.01 -14.89 33.54
N ALA A 262 -0.70 -14.79 33.44
CA ALA A 262 0.04 -13.63 33.94
C ALA A 262 1.38 -13.44 33.21
N VAL A 263 1.88 -12.18 33.18
CA VAL A 263 3.17 -11.82 32.61
C VAL A 263 3.77 -10.68 33.43
N SER A 264 5.11 -10.62 33.56
CA SER A 264 5.80 -9.58 34.34
C SER A 264 6.77 -8.72 33.53
N GLU A 265 7.16 -9.16 32.31
CA GLU A 265 8.09 -8.45 31.44
C GLU A 265 7.99 -8.95 29.99
N GLY A 266 8.58 -8.25 29.05
CA GLY A 266 8.63 -8.62 27.63
C GLY A 266 7.55 -7.95 26.79
N GLN A 267 7.57 -8.26 25.49
CA GLN A 267 6.53 -7.82 24.56
C GLN A 267 5.50 -8.92 24.41
N VAL A 268 4.22 -8.58 24.62
CA VAL A 268 3.11 -9.54 24.59
C VAL A 268 1.91 -8.96 23.85
N LEU A 269 0.94 -9.83 23.53
CA LEU A 269 -0.32 -9.45 22.96
C LEU A 269 -1.44 -9.57 24.01
N LEU A 270 -2.27 -8.53 24.11
CA LEU A 270 -3.37 -8.47 25.07
C LEU A 270 -4.71 -8.27 24.39
N VAL A 271 -5.76 -8.90 24.93
CA VAL A 271 -7.14 -8.62 24.56
C VAL A 271 -7.90 -8.16 25.79
N PHE A 272 -8.60 -7.04 25.67
CA PHE A 272 -9.46 -6.47 26.71
C PHE A 272 -10.93 -6.59 26.33
N ALA A 273 -11.80 -6.73 27.31
CA ALA A 273 -13.26 -6.81 27.12
C ALA A 273 -13.81 -5.54 26.43
N LYS A 274 -13.23 -4.36 26.72
CA LYS A 274 -13.52 -3.08 26.08
C LYS A 274 -12.21 -2.34 25.86
N THR A 275 -12.11 -1.57 24.77
CA THR A 275 -10.88 -0.81 24.48
C THR A 275 -11.17 0.53 23.84
N PRO A 276 -10.43 1.61 24.20
CA PRO A 276 -10.46 2.89 23.53
C PRO A 276 -9.46 2.94 22.35
N PHE A 277 -8.58 1.93 22.23
CA PHE A 277 -7.53 1.89 21.21
C PHE A 277 -8.09 1.49 19.86
N TYR A 278 -7.88 2.34 18.85
CA TYR A 278 -8.23 2.05 17.46
C TYR A 278 -7.24 1.04 16.87
N ALA A 279 -7.75 -0.07 16.37
CA ALA A 279 -6.95 -1.03 15.61
C ALA A 279 -6.73 -0.53 14.18
N GLU A 280 -5.53 -0.71 13.64
CA GLU A 280 -5.20 -0.30 12.28
C GLU A 280 -6.20 -0.84 11.26
N MET A 281 -6.93 0.06 10.61
CA MET A 281 -7.94 -0.29 9.62
C MET A 281 -8.29 0.92 8.74
N GLY A 282 -8.65 0.65 7.47
CA GLY A 282 -9.18 1.69 6.57
C GLY A 282 -8.19 2.80 6.19
N GLY A 283 -6.90 2.64 6.53
CA GLY A 283 -5.86 3.63 6.26
C GLY A 283 -5.46 4.50 7.44
N GLN A 284 -6.19 4.43 8.55
CA GLN A 284 -5.81 5.06 9.80
C GLN A 284 -4.86 4.10 10.56
N VAL A 285 -3.74 4.63 11.03
CA VAL A 285 -2.77 3.88 11.85
C VAL A 285 -3.32 3.59 13.24
N ALA A 286 -2.80 2.54 13.88
CA ALA A 286 -3.19 2.15 15.24
C ALA A 286 -2.87 3.23 16.27
N ASP A 287 -3.68 3.27 17.33
CA ASP A 287 -3.40 4.10 18.49
C ASP A 287 -2.25 3.54 19.33
N HIS A 288 -1.56 4.45 19.97
CA HIS A 288 -0.61 4.16 21.04
C HIS A 288 -1.14 4.70 22.36
N GLY A 289 -0.55 4.24 23.47
CA GLY A 289 -0.86 4.76 24.80
C GLY A 289 -0.33 3.92 25.92
N VAL A 290 -0.99 3.94 27.07
CA VAL A 290 -0.55 3.28 28.29
C VAL A 290 -1.65 2.49 28.96
N ILE A 291 -1.25 1.48 29.71
CA ILE A 291 -2.10 0.69 30.60
C ILE A 291 -1.67 0.98 32.02
N LYS A 292 -2.61 1.30 32.89
CA LYS A 292 -2.38 1.67 34.29
C LYS A 292 -3.07 0.69 35.24
N ASN A 293 -2.46 0.49 36.41
CA ASN A 293 -3.06 -0.29 37.49
C ASN A 293 -4.07 0.57 38.30
N ASP A 294 -4.67 -0.01 39.33
CA ASP A 294 -5.60 0.63 40.27
C ASP A 294 -5.00 1.80 41.06
N LYS A 295 -3.66 1.89 41.15
CA LYS A 295 -2.92 2.97 41.80
C LYS A 295 -2.55 4.10 40.84
N GLY A 296 -2.83 3.93 39.52
CA GLY A 296 -2.46 4.88 38.50
C GLY A 296 -1.03 4.72 37.95
N ASP A 297 -0.29 3.68 38.36
CA ASP A 297 1.05 3.41 37.85
C ASP A 297 0.94 2.79 36.44
N ILE A 298 1.84 3.20 35.55
CA ILE A 298 1.94 2.61 34.19
C ILE A 298 2.54 1.23 34.29
N VAL A 299 1.77 0.20 33.91
CA VAL A 299 2.18 -1.23 33.95
C VAL A 299 2.52 -1.78 32.57
N ALA A 300 2.08 -1.12 31.48
CA ALA A 300 2.48 -1.47 30.13
C ALA A 300 2.31 -0.28 29.16
N ARG A 301 3.00 -0.34 28.03
CA ARG A 301 2.87 0.62 26.93
C ARG A 301 2.32 -0.08 25.71
N VAL A 302 1.24 0.47 25.12
CA VAL A 302 0.67 0.00 23.86
C VAL A 302 1.43 0.60 22.70
N THR A 303 2.06 -0.24 21.90
CA THR A 303 2.90 0.16 20.76
C THR A 303 2.25 -0.08 19.42
N ASP A 304 1.24 -0.97 19.36
CA ASP A 304 0.44 -1.24 18.16
C ASP A 304 -0.89 -1.89 18.55
N VAL A 305 -1.90 -1.75 17.69
CA VAL A 305 -3.19 -2.43 17.85
C VAL A 305 -3.68 -2.93 16.49
N GLN A 306 -3.92 -4.22 16.39
CA GLN A 306 -4.41 -4.87 15.19
C GLN A 306 -5.70 -5.64 15.47
N LYS A 307 -6.40 -6.09 14.43
CA LYS A 307 -7.53 -7.00 14.61
C LYS A 307 -7.09 -8.45 14.57
N ALA A 308 -7.48 -9.21 15.58
CA ALA A 308 -7.39 -10.66 15.56
C ALA A 308 -8.29 -11.26 14.47
N PRO A 309 -8.06 -12.51 14.02
CA PRO A 309 -8.89 -13.16 13.00
C PRO A 309 -10.40 -13.14 13.29
N ASN A 310 -10.79 -13.21 14.56
CA ASN A 310 -12.18 -13.18 15.01
C ASN A 310 -12.69 -11.77 15.35
N GLY A 311 -11.91 -10.71 15.01
CA GLY A 311 -12.34 -9.32 15.09
C GLY A 311 -12.03 -8.57 16.39
N GLN A 312 -11.42 -9.23 17.38
CA GLN A 312 -10.99 -8.59 18.63
C GLN A 312 -9.86 -7.58 18.38
N ALA A 313 -9.78 -6.56 19.24
CA ALA A 313 -8.64 -5.66 19.26
C ALA A 313 -7.45 -6.34 19.98
N LEU A 314 -6.38 -6.56 19.25
CA LEU A 314 -5.16 -7.21 19.71
C LEU A 314 -4.10 -6.15 19.96
N HIS A 315 -3.79 -5.88 21.23
CA HIS A 315 -2.85 -4.84 21.65
C HIS A 315 -1.45 -5.43 21.78
N THR A 316 -0.50 -4.95 21.00
CA THR A 316 0.93 -5.24 21.19
C THR A 316 1.45 -4.29 22.27
N VAL A 317 1.97 -4.84 23.35
CA VAL A 317 2.41 -4.05 24.50
C VAL A 317 3.81 -4.43 24.98
N ASP A 318 4.55 -3.43 25.44
CA ASP A 318 5.78 -3.63 26.23
C ASP A 318 5.40 -3.62 27.70
N VAL A 319 5.57 -4.74 28.39
CA VAL A 319 5.21 -4.94 29.79
C VAL A 319 6.27 -4.33 30.70
N LEU A 320 5.83 -3.48 31.63
CA LEU A 320 6.69 -2.80 32.60
C LEU A 320 6.50 -3.30 34.04
N ALA A 321 5.35 -3.92 34.31
CA ALA A 321 5.02 -4.54 35.59
C ALA A 321 4.00 -5.67 35.40
N SER A 322 3.81 -6.52 36.40
CA SER A 322 2.95 -7.68 36.30
C SER A 322 1.52 -7.37 35.86
N LEU A 323 1.06 -8.12 34.86
CA LEU A 323 -0.31 -8.13 34.34
C LEU A 323 -0.92 -9.51 34.57
N SER A 324 -2.21 -9.59 34.88
CA SER A 324 -2.93 -10.84 35.09
C SER A 324 -4.31 -10.80 34.44
N VAL A 325 -4.70 -11.91 33.82
CA VAL A 325 -6.05 -12.13 33.28
C VAL A 325 -7.09 -11.95 34.38
N GLY A 326 -8.25 -11.41 34.04
CA GLY A 326 -9.35 -11.14 34.98
C GLY A 326 -9.18 -9.88 35.82
N THR A 327 -8.04 -9.19 35.73
CA THR A 327 -7.79 -7.92 36.42
C THR A 327 -8.26 -6.75 35.57
N THR A 328 -8.83 -5.72 36.24
CA THR A 328 -9.24 -4.47 35.59
C THR A 328 -8.09 -3.48 35.56
N TYR A 329 -7.84 -2.89 34.40
CA TYR A 329 -6.82 -1.88 34.17
C TYR A 329 -7.45 -0.65 33.52
N THR A 330 -6.85 0.52 33.75
CA THR A 330 -7.20 1.76 33.07
C THR A 330 -6.40 1.84 31.78
N LEU A 331 -7.09 1.91 30.67
CA LEU A 331 -6.56 2.07 29.31
C LEU A 331 -6.64 3.54 28.90
N GLU A 332 -5.49 4.14 28.51
CA GLU A 332 -5.40 5.55 28.14
C GLU A 332 -4.63 5.70 26.83
N ILE A 333 -5.30 6.29 25.82
CA ILE A 333 -4.67 6.54 24.50
C ILE A 333 -3.81 7.80 24.53
N ASP A 334 -2.86 7.88 23.59
CA ASP A 334 -2.17 9.13 23.27
C ASP A 334 -3.07 10.01 22.39
N SER A 335 -3.88 10.85 23.05
CA SER A 335 -4.83 11.74 22.38
C SER A 335 -4.17 12.72 21.41
N LYS A 336 -2.94 13.16 21.70
CA LYS A 336 -2.19 14.05 20.79
C LYS A 336 -1.85 13.34 19.50
N ARG A 337 -1.37 12.09 19.61
CA ARG A 337 -1.08 11.24 18.44
C ARG A 337 -2.36 10.97 17.65
N ARG A 338 -3.46 10.58 18.31
CA ARG A 338 -4.73 10.32 17.63
C ARG A 338 -5.19 11.53 16.81
N HIS A 339 -5.18 12.73 17.38
CA HIS A 339 -5.57 13.96 16.67
C HIS A 339 -4.64 14.33 15.50
N SER A 340 -3.43 13.79 15.48
CA SER A 340 -2.46 14.03 14.38
C SER A 340 -2.59 13.04 13.23
N VAL A 341 -3.32 11.94 13.40
CA VAL A 341 -3.42 10.84 12.41
C VAL A 341 -4.86 10.59 11.92
N ILE A 342 -5.84 11.32 12.48
CA ILE A 342 -7.19 11.45 11.98
C ILE A 342 -7.25 12.66 11.04
#